data_3250aa09a3ba9bd6cb90cfda8d2f0d55
#
_entry.id   3250aa09a3ba9bd6cb90cfda8d2f0d55
#
_cell.length_a   1.000
_cell.length_b   1.000
_cell.length_c   1.000
_cell.angle_alpha   90.00
_cell.angle_beta   90.00
_cell.angle_gamma   90.00
#
_symmetry.space_group_name_H-M   'P 1'
#
loop_
_entity.id
_entity.type
_entity.pdbx_description
1 polymer ?
#
loop_
_entity_poly.entity_id
_entity_poly.type
_entity_poly.pdbx_seq_one_letter_code
_entity_poly.pdbx_strand_id
1 'polypeptide(L)'
;LPGPCGILSLVARRRAVYAPRVEEPSGIVARVLRTRGATTALTDHLGPEDLVVQSMPDASPAKWHLAHTSWFFDRFVLQPLGVPPVRAAYDYLFNSYYDAVGARHPRSARGLLTRPTIDEVLAYRKAVDARIADLEGSAQAGKREVTAALELGLHHEQQHQELIVTDL
;
A
#
# COMPACT_ATOMS: atom_id res chain seq x y z
N LEU A 1 -0.76 67.01 32.57
CA LEU A 1 -0.11 65.67 32.59
C LEU A 1 -1.08 64.61 32.07
N PRO A 2 -0.79 63.88 30.96
CA PRO A 2 -1.65 62.80 30.48
C PRO A 2 -1.31 61.49 31.19
N GLY A 3 -2.35 60.76 31.60
CA GLY A 3 -2.27 59.46 32.24
C GLY A 3 -1.98 58.33 31.20
N PRO A 4 -1.57 57.16 31.65
CA PRO A 4 -1.04 56.13 30.78
C PRO A 4 -2.12 55.38 29.99
N CYS A 5 -1.86 55.25 28.71
CA CYS A 5 -2.63 54.48 27.77
C CYS A 5 -2.56 52.98 28.13
N GLY A 6 -3.72 52.40 28.47
CA GLY A 6 -3.84 50.97 28.74
C GLY A 6 -3.79 50.15 27.43
N ILE A 7 -2.72 49.41 27.25
CA ILE A 7 -2.62 48.42 26.20
C ILE A 7 -3.45 47.20 26.61
N LEU A 8 -4.64 47.07 26.03
CA LEU A 8 -5.47 45.87 26.14
C LEU A 8 -4.79 44.75 25.35
N SER A 9 -4.15 43.84 26.08
CA SER A 9 -3.63 42.58 25.55
C SER A 9 -4.78 41.69 25.10
N LEU A 10 -5.03 41.66 23.81
CA LEU A 10 -5.96 40.71 23.16
C LEU A 10 -5.28 39.36 23.01
N VAL A 11 -5.28 38.57 24.10
CA VAL A 11 -4.88 37.16 24.02
C VAL A 11 -5.99 36.40 23.31
N ALA A 12 -5.84 36.25 22.00
CA ALA A 12 -6.69 35.37 21.20
C ALA A 12 -6.50 33.93 21.68
N ARG A 13 -7.44 33.46 22.50
CA ARG A 13 -7.55 32.04 22.85
C ARG A 13 -7.81 31.25 21.55
N ARG A 14 -6.78 30.68 20.97
CA ARG A 14 -6.93 29.66 19.95
C ARG A 14 -7.68 28.47 20.57
N ARG A 15 -8.99 28.37 20.29
CA ARG A 15 -9.72 27.11 20.51
C ARG A 15 -9.01 26.04 19.69
N ALA A 16 -8.38 25.07 20.38
CA ALA A 16 -7.96 23.85 19.75
C ALA A 16 -9.22 23.23 19.12
N VAL A 17 -9.29 23.24 17.80
CA VAL A 17 -10.32 22.50 17.06
C VAL A 17 -9.99 21.04 17.31
N TYR A 18 -10.69 20.44 18.26
CA TYR A 18 -10.63 19.00 18.50
C TYR A 18 -11.25 18.33 17.27
N ALA A 19 -10.40 17.89 16.35
CA ALA A 19 -10.84 17.02 15.28
C ALA A 19 -11.41 15.74 15.91
N PRO A 20 -12.63 15.30 15.56
CA PRO A 20 -13.17 14.06 16.09
C PRO A 20 -12.16 12.94 15.83
N ARG A 21 -11.85 12.15 16.86
CA ARG A 21 -11.06 10.92 16.69
C ARG A 21 -11.83 10.06 15.72
N VAL A 22 -11.31 9.92 14.50
CA VAL A 22 -11.77 8.87 13.59
C VAL A 22 -11.45 7.57 14.31
N GLU A 23 -12.48 6.81 14.69
CA GLU A 23 -12.27 5.48 15.27
C GLU A 23 -11.45 4.66 14.28
N GLU A 24 -10.24 4.29 14.69
CA GLU A 24 -9.38 3.44 13.89
C GLU A 24 -10.05 2.07 13.73
N PRO A 25 -10.15 1.53 12.51
CA PRO A 25 -10.68 0.19 12.32
C PRO A 25 -9.90 -0.80 13.18
N SER A 26 -10.59 -1.51 14.07
CA SER A 26 -9.96 -2.32 15.13
C SER A 26 -9.36 -3.62 14.63
N GLY A 27 -9.81 -4.15 13.47
CA GLY A 27 -9.35 -5.43 12.91
C GLY A 27 -8.11 -5.29 12.02
N ILE A 28 -7.25 -6.32 12.00
CA ILE A 28 -6.06 -6.34 11.15
C ILE A 28 -6.42 -6.25 9.66
N VAL A 29 -7.51 -6.91 9.24
CA VAL A 29 -8.01 -6.89 7.85
C VAL A 29 -8.36 -5.45 7.45
N ALA A 30 -9.16 -4.76 8.26
CA ALA A 30 -9.56 -3.39 7.98
C ALA A 30 -8.35 -2.42 7.94
N ARG A 31 -7.35 -2.61 8.82
CA ARG A 31 -6.10 -1.85 8.80
C ARG A 31 -5.33 -2.08 7.50
N VAL A 32 -5.19 -3.32 7.06
CA VAL A 32 -4.54 -3.68 5.78
C VAL A 32 -5.23 -3.00 4.62
N LEU A 33 -6.56 -3.15 4.49
CA LEU A 33 -7.32 -2.57 3.39
C LEU A 33 -7.24 -1.05 3.35
N ARG A 34 -7.26 -0.38 4.51
CA ARG A 34 -7.05 1.06 4.59
C ARG A 34 -5.66 1.47 4.13
N THR A 35 -4.61 0.77 4.58
CA THR A 35 -3.23 1.04 4.15
C THR A 35 -3.08 0.85 2.64
N ARG A 36 -3.67 -0.20 2.08
CA ARG A 36 -3.66 -0.46 0.65
C ARG A 36 -4.43 0.60 -0.16
N GLY A 37 -5.55 1.08 0.37
CA GLY A 37 -6.28 2.21 -0.20
C GLY A 37 -5.44 3.49 -0.23
N ALA A 38 -4.70 3.78 0.85
CA ALA A 38 -3.78 4.91 0.89
C ALA A 38 -2.66 4.81 -0.16
N THR A 39 -2.11 3.61 -0.40
CA THR A 39 -1.12 3.40 -1.46
C THR A 39 -1.68 3.76 -2.85
N THR A 40 -2.92 3.35 -3.14
CA THR A 40 -3.56 3.69 -4.41
C THR A 40 -3.77 5.21 -4.52
N ALA A 41 -4.24 5.85 -3.46
CA ALA A 41 -4.45 7.30 -3.43
C ALA A 41 -3.19 8.12 -3.69
N LEU A 42 -1.99 7.62 -3.33
CA LEU A 42 -0.73 8.27 -3.65
C LEU A 42 -0.49 8.40 -5.17
N THR A 43 -1.12 7.55 -5.97
CA THR A 43 -0.90 7.46 -7.41
C THR A 43 -2.09 7.91 -8.26
N ASP A 44 -3.22 8.28 -7.63
CA ASP A 44 -4.48 8.62 -8.32
C ASP A 44 -4.38 9.83 -9.26
N HIS A 45 -3.41 10.71 -9.03
CA HIS A 45 -3.18 11.91 -9.84
C HIS A 45 -2.22 11.69 -11.01
N LEU A 46 -1.66 10.48 -11.16
CA LEU A 46 -0.67 10.13 -12.17
C LEU A 46 -1.31 9.45 -13.36
N GLY A 47 -0.84 9.80 -14.57
CA GLY A 47 -1.22 9.11 -15.80
C GLY A 47 -0.49 7.76 -15.97
N PRO A 48 -0.96 6.95 -16.94
CA PRO A 48 -0.33 5.66 -17.23
C PRO A 48 1.17 5.75 -17.58
N GLU A 49 1.55 6.83 -18.26
CA GLU A 49 2.93 7.10 -18.65
C GLU A 49 3.82 7.43 -17.46
N ASP A 50 3.31 8.18 -16.47
CA ASP A 50 4.03 8.52 -15.25
C ASP A 50 4.29 7.28 -14.40
N LEU A 51 3.30 6.39 -14.32
CA LEU A 51 3.35 5.18 -13.50
C LEU A 51 4.35 4.13 -13.98
N VAL A 52 4.90 4.24 -15.19
CA VAL A 52 5.87 3.30 -15.75
C VAL A 52 7.30 3.82 -15.73
N VAL A 53 7.52 5.05 -15.32
CA VAL A 53 8.85 5.65 -15.25
C VAL A 53 9.72 4.91 -14.23
N GLN A 54 10.92 4.54 -14.63
CA GLN A 54 11.98 4.04 -13.77
C GLN A 54 13.10 5.08 -13.74
N SER A 55 13.24 5.80 -12.63
CA SER A 55 14.17 6.91 -12.48
C SER A 55 15.63 6.50 -12.52
N MET A 56 15.93 5.27 -12.05
CA MET A 56 17.27 4.68 -12.04
C MET A 56 17.19 3.15 -11.95
N PRO A 57 18.28 2.41 -12.23
CA PRO A 57 18.27 0.94 -12.21
C PRO A 57 17.84 0.31 -10.87
N ASP A 58 18.07 1.00 -9.77
CA ASP A 58 17.73 0.50 -8.42
C ASP A 58 16.35 0.91 -7.93
N ALA A 59 15.69 1.88 -8.57
CA ALA A 59 14.30 2.23 -8.34
C ALA A 59 13.35 1.27 -9.08
N SER A 60 12.06 1.39 -8.81
CA SER A 60 11.02 0.64 -9.52
C SER A 60 9.87 1.57 -9.87
N PRO A 61 9.22 1.39 -11.02
CA PRO A 61 8.04 2.18 -11.36
C PRO A 61 6.92 2.06 -10.33
N ALA A 62 6.12 3.12 -10.14
CA ALA A 62 4.97 3.07 -9.24
C ALA A 62 4.00 1.93 -9.60
N LYS A 63 3.77 1.68 -10.89
CA LYS A 63 2.99 0.52 -11.37
C LYS A 63 3.54 -0.81 -10.83
N TRP A 64 4.86 -0.97 -10.80
CA TRP A 64 5.48 -2.18 -10.27
C TRP A 64 5.25 -2.31 -8.77
N HIS A 65 5.36 -1.23 -8.00
CA HIS A 65 5.10 -1.24 -6.56
C HIS A 65 3.66 -1.63 -6.25
N LEU A 66 2.66 -1.06 -6.95
CA LEU A 66 1.25 -1.42 -6.80
C LEU A 66 0.98 -2.90 -7.04
N ALA A 67 1.64 -3.48 -8.06
CA ALA A 67 1.50 -4.89 -8.38
C ALA A 67 2.26 -5.79 -7.39
N HIS A 68 3.48 -5.42 -7.00
CA HIS A 68 4.33 -6.19 -6.09
C HIS A 68 3.71 -6.32 -4.71
N THR A 69 3.17 -5.25 -4.14
CA THR A 69 2.51 -5.33 -2.83
C THR A 69 1.23 -6.16 -2.89
N SER A 70 0.50 -6.14 -4.00
CA SER A 70 -0.64 -7.03 -4.21
C SER A 70 -0.20 -8.49 -4.34
N TRP A 71 0.87 -8.74 -5.09
CA TRP A 71 1.46 -10.06 -5.22
C TRP A 71 1.94 -10.62 -3.87
N PHE A 72 2.48 -9.78 -2.99
CA PHE A 72 2.89 -10.20 -1.66
C PHE A 72 1.71 -10.80 -0.86
N PHE A 73 0.58 -10.12 -0.81
CA PHE A 73 -0.61 -10.63 -0.12
C PHE A 73 -1.18 -11.88 -0.80
N ASP A 74 -1.24 -11.89 -2.14
CA ASP A 74 -1.71 -13.05 -2.90
C ASP A 74 -0.83 -14.27 -2.58
N ARG A 75 0.50 -14.12 -2.62
CA ARG A 75 1.47 -15.20 -2.46
C ARG A 75 1.63 -15.68 -1.01
N PHE A 76 1.76 -14.76 -0.05
CA PHE A 76 2.18 -15.09 1.31
C PHE A 76 1.05 -15.08 2.34
N VAL A 77 -0.10 -14.52 2.01
CA VAL A 77 -1.29 -14.53 2.88
C VAL A 77 -2.36 -15.49 2.33
N LEU A 78 -2.76 -15.33 1.08
CA LEU A 78 -3.93 -16.03 0.53
C LEU A 78 -3.61 -17.46 0.06
N GLN A 79 -2.50 -17.66 -0.67
CA GLN A 79 -2.15 -19.00 -1.17
C GLN A 79 -1.90 -20.03 -0.05
N PRO A 80 -1.23 -19.71 1.08
CA PRO A 80 -1.12 -20.64 2.20
C PRO A 80 -2.46 -21.06 2.81
N LEU A 81 -3.54 -20.30 2.56
CA LEU A 81 -4.92 -20.63 2.96
C LEU A 81 -5.65 -21.49 1.94
N GLY A 82 -4.98 -21.94 0.88
CA GLY A 82 -5.56 -22.71 -0.20
C GLY A 82 -6.28 -21.89 -1.28
N VAL A 83 -6.17 -20.56 -1.22
CA VAL A 83 -6.74 -19.67 -2.25
C VAL A 83 -5.84 -19.71 -3.48
N PRO A 84 -6.35 -20.06 -4.67
CA PRO A 84 -5.52 -20.11 -5.88
C PRO A 84 -5.02 -18.70 -6.26
N PRO A 85 -3.81 -18.59 -6.88
CA PRO A 85 -3.29 -17.30 -7.30
C PRO A 85 -4.24 -16.62 -8.29
N VAL A 86 -4.33 -15.27 -8.20
CA VAL A 86 -5.11 -14.50 -9.19
C VAL A 86 -4.47 -14.63 -10.58
N ARG A 87 -3.13 -14.60 -10.65
CA ARG A 87 -2.35 -14.73 -11.88
C ARG A 87 -1.01 -15.41 -11.57
N ALA A 88 -0.84 -16.66 -11.96
CA ALA A 88 0.39 -17.42 -11.72
C ALA A 88 1.66 -16.78 -12.35
N ALA A 89 1.53 -16.15 -13.52
CA ALA A 89 2.64 -15.47 -14.19
C ALA A 89 3.22 -14.28 -13.39
N TYR A 90 2.50 -13.80 -12.38
CA TYR A 90 2.94 -12.66 -11.57
C TYR A 90 4.03 -13.01 -10.57
N ASP A 91 4.26 -14.30 -10.28
CA ASP A 91 5.41 -14.78 -9.52
C ASP A 91 6.73 -14.35 -10.16
N TYR A 92 6.85 -14.46 -11.49
CA TYR A 92 8.04 -14.00 -12.19
C TYR A 92 8.15 -12.47 -12.25
N LEU A 93 7.04 -11.78 -12.54
CA LEU A 93 7.06 -10.31 -12.80
C LEU A 93 7.24 -9.48 -11.55
N PHE A 94 6.65 -9.92 -10.44
CA PHE A 94 6.55 -9.11 -9.22
C PHE A 94 7.27 -9.69 -8.02
N ASN A 95 7.97 -10.83 -8.14
CA ASN A 95 8.93 -11.28 -7.14
C ASN A 95 10.14 -10.33 -7.11
N SER A 96 10.61 -9.97 -5.90
CA SER A 96 11.78 -9.10 -5.71
C SER A 96 13.02 -9.85 -5.19
N TYR A 97 12.88 -10.55 -4.06
CA TYR A 97 14.02 -11.17 -3.35
C TYR A 97 13.78 -12.62 -2.96
N TYR A 98 12.59 -13.14 -3.19
CA TYR A 98 12.21 -14.44 -2.66
C TYR A 98 12.69 -15.56 -3.57
N ASP A 99 13.93 -16.02 -3.37
CA ASP A 99 14.54 -17.09 -4.19
C ASP A 99 13.74 -18.40 -4.15
N ALA A 100 13.08 -18.69 -3.02
CA ALA A 100 12.20 -19.85 -2.89
C ALA A 100 10.97 -19.82 -3.81
N VAL A 101 10.58 -18.65 -4.32
CA VAL A 101 9.49 -18.51 -5.29
C VAL A 101 9.97 -18.86 -6.71
N GLY A 102 11.25 -18.66 -7.01
CA GLY A 102 11.87 -18.95 -8.29
C GLY A 102 12.42 -17.74 -9.01
N ALA A 103 12.58 -17.85 -10.33
CA ALA A 103 13.11 -16.79 -11.17
C ALA A 103 12.27 -15.51 -11.10
N ARG A 104 12.93 -14.37 -11.27
CA ARG A 104 12.30 -13.03 -11.19
C ARG A 104 12.75 -12.12 -12.32
N HIS A 105 11.90 -11.16 -12.66
CA HIS A 105 12.25 -10.12 -13.63
C HIS A 105 13.35 -9.20 -13.06
N PRO A 106 14.40 -8.87 -13.83
CA PRO A 106 15.50 -8.04 -13.36
C PRO A 106 15.02 -6.66 -12.90
N ARG A 107 15.53 -6.19 -11.73
CA ARG A 107 15.15 -4.89 -11.18
C ARG A 107 15.40 -3.74 -12.15
N SER A 108 16.59 -3.72 -12.75
CA SER A 108 17.02 -2.67 -13.70
C SER A 108 16.17 -2.59 -14.97
N ALA A 109 15.34 -3.61 -15.24
CA ALA A 109 14.48 -3.67 -16.43
C ALA A 109 12.99 -3.52 -16.11
N ARG A 110 12.62 -3.17 -14.87
CA ARG A 110 11.20 -3.06 -14.45
C ARG A 110 10.44 -1.98 -15.22
N GLY A 111 11.11 -0.90 -15.63
CA GLY A 111 10.53 0.15 -16.48
C GLY A 111 10.19 -0.31 -17.90
N LEU A 112 10.75 -1.44 -18.35
CA LEU A 112 10.45 -2.03 -19.66
C LEU A 112 9.20 -2.92 -19.66
N LEU A 113 8.58 -3.15 -18.49
CA LEU A 113 7.36 -3.95 -18.37
C LEU A 113 6.14 -3.19 -18.90
N THR A 114 5.79 -3.40 -20.16
CA THR A 114 4.58 -2.83 -20.77
C THR A 114 3.31 -3.57 -20.35
N ARG A 115 3.42 -4.84 -19.98
CA ARG A 115 2.33 -5.68 -19.47
C ARG A 115 2.70 -6.23 -18.08
N PRO A 116 1.71 -6.33 -17.17
CA PRO A 116 0.32 -5.84 -17.33
C PRO A 116 0.22 -4.32 -17.51
N THR A 117 -0.89 -3.85 -18.07
CA THR A 117 -1.26 -2.42 -18.08
C THR A 117 -1.56 -1.94 -16.66
N ILE A 118 -1.66 -0.62 -16.46
CA ILE A 118 -2.07 -0.08 -15.13
C ILE A 118 -3.49 -0.55 -14.76
N ASP A 119 -4.41 -0.60 -15.70
CA ASP A 119 -5.77 -1.08 -15.44
C ASP A 119 -5.79 -2.55 -14.99
N GLU A 120 -4.96 -3.39 -15.63
CA GLU A 120 -4.80 -4.79 -15.22
C GLU A 120 -4.17 -4.92 -13.83
N VAL A 121 -3.25 -4.04 -13.46
CA VAL A 121 -2.66 -3.99 -12.11
C VAL A 121 -3.68 -3.55 -11.08
N LEU A 122 -4.47 -2.51 -11.35
CA LEU A 122 -5.53 -2.04 -10.46
C LEU A 122 -6.63 -3.09 -10.30
N ALA A 123 -7.01 -3.78 -11.39
CA ALA A 123 -7.96 -4.90 -11.32
C ALA A 123 -7.40 -6.07 -10.49
N TYR A 124 -6.13 -6.40 -10.64
CA TYR A 124 -5.45 -7.40 -9.82
C TYR A 124 -5.47 -6.99 -8.34
N ARG A 125 -5.11 -5.75 -8.04
CA ARG A 125 -5.12 -5.19 -6.69
C ARG A 125 -6.50 -5.30 -6.06
N LYS A 126 -7.54 -4.88 -6.77
CA LYS A 126 -8.93 -4.98 -6.33
C LYS A 126 -9.37 -6.44 -6.05
N ALA A 127 -8.94 -7.38 -6.89
CA ALA A 127 -9.26 -8.81 -6.68
C ALA A 127 -8.59 -9.36 -5.42
N VAL A 128 -7.34 -8.97 -5.14
CA VAL A 128 -6.63 -9.33 -3.91
C VAL A 128 -7.29 -8.68 -2.69
N ASP A 129 -7.68 -7.40 -2.76
CA ASP A 129 -8.36 -6.70 -1.68
C ASP A 129 -9.70 -7.35 -1.32
N ALA A 130 -10.48 -7.78 -2.31
CA ALA A 130 -11.72 -8.50 -2.08
C ALA A 130 -11.49 -9.81 -1.32
N ARG A 131 -10.46 -10.59 -1.70
CA ARG A 131 -10.11 -11.83 -1.01
C ARG A 131 -9.58 -11.62 0.41
N ILE A 132 -8.88 -10.52 0.65
CA ILE A 132 -8.46 -10.12 2.01
C ILE A 132 -9.69 -9.73 2.83
N ALA A 133 -10.64 -8.99 2.25
CA ALA A 133 -11.90 -8.62 2.90
C ALA A 133 -12.72 -9.85 3.32
N ASP A 134 -12.73 -10.91 2.51
CA ASP A 134 -13.41 -12.18 2.82
C ASP A 134 -12.84 -12.90 4.06
N LEU A 135 -11.64 -12.50 4.52
CA LEU A 135 -11.09 -12.99 5.78
C LEU A 135 -11.76 -12.36 7.01
N GLU A 136 -12.39 -11.19 6.87
CA GLU A 136 -13.02 -10.50 8.00
C GLU A 136 -14.11 -11.39 8.64
N GLY A 137 -14.01 -11.57 9.96
CA GLY A 137 -14.93 -12.45 10.70
C GLY A 137 -14.77 -13.95 10.44
N SER A 138 -13.86 -14.37 9.56
CA SER A 138 -13.59 -15.79 9.32
C SER A 138 -12.74 -16.42 10.44
N ALA A 139 -12.88 -17.73 10.62
CA ALA A 139 -12.01 -18.49 11.56
C ALA A 139 -10.51 -18.43 11.18
N GLN A 140 -10.19 -18.07 9.94
CA GLN A 140 -8.81 -17.93 9.46
C GLN A 140 -8.16 -16.65 9.98
N ALA A 141 -8.91 -15.54 10.04
CA ALA A 141 -8.40 -14.24 10.48
C ALA A 141 -7.88 -14.25 11.92
N GLY A 142 -8.42 -15.14 12.79
CA GLY A 142 -7.97 -15.29 14.17
C GLY A 142 -6.73 -16.18 14.35
N LYS A 143 -6.25 -16.84 13.30
CA LYS A 143 -5.05 -17.65 13.39
C LYS A 143 -3.81 -16.77 13.49
N ARG A 144 -2.93 -17.10 14.43
CA ARG A 144 -1.70 -16.33 14.71
C ARG A 144 -0.83 -16.13 13.45
N GLU A 145 -0.68 -17.17 12.65
CA GLU A 145 0.13 -17.16 11.43
C GLU A 145 -0.46 -16.22 10.39
N VAL A 146 -1.78 -16.20 10.24
CA VAL A 146 -2.50 -15.32 9.30
C VAL A 146 -2.40 -13.87 9.75
N THR A 147 -2.65 -13.61 11.04
CA THR A 147 -2.52 -12.27 11.62
C THR A 147 -1.09 -11.74 11.44
N ALA A 148 -0.08 -12.56 11.73
CA ALA A 148 1.33 -12.17 11.56
C ALA A 148 1.68 -11.89 10.09
N ALA A 149 1.18 -12.69 9.15
CA ALA A 149 1.40 -12.47 7.71
C ALA A 149 0.70 -11.20 7.21
N LEU A 150 -0.52 -10.91 7.68
CA LEU A 150 -1.24 -9.68 7.37
C LEU A 150 -0.51 -8.45 7.94
N GLU A 151 0.01 -8.54 9.16
CA GLU A 151 0.76 -7.45 9.79
C GLU A 151 2.09 -7.19 9.09
N LEU A 152 2.82 -8.24 8.72
CA LEU A 152 4.02 -8.12 7.89
C LEU A 152 3.70 -7.47 6.54
N GLY A 153 2.62 -7.90 5.89
CA GLY A 153 2.15 -7.32 4.62
C GLY A 153 1.76 -5.85 4.74
N LEU A 154 1.14 -5.46 5.86
CA LEU A 154 0.82 -4.07 6.16
C LEU A 154 2.08 -3.20 6.22
N HIS A 155 3.10 -3.61 6.96
CA HIS A 155 4.35 -2.88 7.05
C HIS A 155 5.13 -2.88 5.73
N HIS A 156 5.08 -3.98 4.98
CA HIS A 156 5.64 -4.06 3.64
C HIS A 156 4.95 -3.09 2.66
N GLU A 157 3.62 -2.97 2.74
CA GLU A 157 2.85 -1.98 1.97
C GLU A 157 3.29 -0.55 2.31
N GLN A 158 3.45 -0.23 3.60
CA GLN A 158 3.91 1.09 4.06
C GLN A 158 5.33 1.40 3.58
N GLN A 159 6.25 0.44 3.63
CA GLN A 159 7.59 0.60 3.06
C GLN A 159 7.52 0.97 1.57
N HIS A 160 6.62 0.32 0.82
CA HIS A 160 6.44 0.62 -0.59
C HIS A 160 5.78 1.98 -0.85
N GLN A 161 4.96 2.52 0.07
CA GLN A 161 4.49 3.91 0.00
C GLN A 161 5.67 4.89 0.07
N GLU A 162 6.61 4.67 0.99
CA GLU A 162 7.80 5.51 1.10
C GLU A 162 8.65 5.46 -0.18
N LEU A 163 8.84 4.26 -0.76
CA LEU A 163 9.58 4.10 -2.02
C LEU A 163 8.90 4.80 -3.19
N ILE A 164 7.58 4.71 -3.30
CA ILE A 164 6.81 5.43 -4.34
C ILE A 164 7.03 6.94 -4.21
N VAL A 165 6.88 7.49 -3.01
CA VAL A 165 7.02 8.95 -2.77
C VAL A 165 8.46 9.43 -2.96
N THR A 166 9.45 8.56 -2.72
CA THR A 166 10.87 8.90 -2.90
C THR A 166 11.24 8.98 -4.38
N ASP A 167 10.62 8.18 -5.24
CA ASP A 167 10.99 8.02 -6.64
C ASP A 167 10.12 8.84 -7.60
N LEU A 168 9.03 9.46 -7.11
CA LEU A 168 8.14 10.36 -7.86
C LEU A 168 8.57 11.81 -7.66
#